data_9a4196403e63ee1aedc109a090ebf91b
#
_entry.id   9a4196403e63ee1aedc109a090ebf91b
#
_cell.length_a   1.000
_cell.length_b   1.000
_cell.length_c   1.000
_cell.angle_alpha   90.00
_cell.angle_beta   90.00
_cell.angle_gamma   90.00
#
_symmetry.space_group_name_H-M   'P 1'
#
loop_
_entity.id
_entity.type
_entity.pdbx_description
1 polymer ?
#
loop_
_entity_poly.entity_id
_entity_poly.type
_entity_poly.pdbx_seq_one_letter_code
_entity_poly.pdbx_strand_id
1 'polypeptide(L)'
;MLTSRLAAGLLALALVVTPPMTVRTALAASAAEINRDANSALAKLYQTHPDTKKLGAQAKGILIFPSIYKAGFMFGAQYGEGALRKGNKTVGYYNTVAASYGFQAGAQAFGYALFFMNDAALAYLDKTEGFEIGSGPSIVVLDEGKAKTMTSTTLSQDVYAVIFNQKGLMGGLGLQGSKISKVQK
;
A
#
# COMPACT_ATOMS: atom_id res chain seq x y z
N MET A 1 75.66 13.89 30.14
CA MET A 1 75.30 14.32 28.78
C MET A 1 74.17 13.51 28.35
N LEU A 2 72.92 14.07 28.45
CA LEU A 2 71.68 13.44 28.07
C LEU A 2 71.28 14.02 26.72
N THR A 3 71.19 13.21 25.67
CA THR A 3 70.60 13.60 24.37
C THR A 3 69.21 13.11 24.27
N SER A 4 68.25 14.05 24.37
CA SER A 4 66.85 13.89 24.15
C SER A 4 66.58 13.75 22.63
N ARG A 5 65.97 12.65 22.21
CA ARG A 5 65.44 12.47 20.85
C ARG A 5 63.94 12.71 20.88
N LEU A 6 63.51 13.83 20.32
CA LEU A 6 62.14 14.13 20.03
C LEU A 6 61.66 13.28 18.80
N ALA A 7 60.73 12.40 19.03
CA ALA A 7 60.02 11.69 17.94
C ALA A 7 58.83 12.53 17.50
N ALA A 8 58.87 13.07 16.29
CA ALA A 8 57.76 13.74 15.65
C ALA A 8 56.81 12.68 15.07
N GLY A 9 55.63 12.52 15.67
CA GLY A 9 54.56 11.68 15.13
C GLY A 9 53.79 12.40 14.02
N LEU A 10 53.90 11.93 12.79
CA LEU A 10 53.06 12.35 11.66
C LEU A 10 51.67 11.72 11.83
N LEU A 11 50.67 12.56 12.12
CA LEU A 11 49.26 12.18 12.10
C LEU A 11 48.75 12.23 10.65
N ALA A 12 48.64 11.07 10.00
CA ALA A 12 48.05 10.97 8.66
C ALA A 12 46.52 11.10 8.78
N LEU A 13 46.00 12.24 8.36
CA LEU A 13 44.55 12.50 8.25
C LEU A 13 44.01 11.76 7.02
N ALA A 14 43.40 10.60 7.20
CA ALA A 14 42.75 9.86 6.14
C ALA A 14 41.45 10.60 5.74
N LEU A 15 41.42 11.23 4.56
CA LEU A 15 40.25 11.81 3.97
C LEU A 15 39.32 10.65 3.52
N VAL A 16 38.27 10.40 4.27
CA VAL A 16 37.20 9.46 3.84
C VAL A 16 36.39 10.16 2.76
N VAL A 17 36.69 9.85 1.51
CA VAL A 17 35.85 10.26 0.36
C VAL A 17 34.61 9.38 0.37
N THR A 18 33.49 9.88 0.91
CA THR A 18 32.19 9.25 0.79
C THR A 18 31.69 9.44 -0.64
N PRO A 19 31.30 8.36 -1.36
CA PRO A 19 30.71 8.52 -2.68
C PRO A 19 29.39 9.29 -2.57
N PRO A 20 29.02 10.12 -3.57
CA PRO A 20 27.78 10.84 -3.56
C PRO A 20 26.62 9.83 -3.54
N MET A 21 25.83 9.82 -2.47
CA MET A 21 24.56 9.13 -2.45
C MET A 21 23.67 9.77 -3.51
N THR A 22 23.51 9.11 -4.63
CA THR A 22 22.49 9.47 -5.61
C THR A 22 21.13 9.24 -4.96
N VAL A 23 20.51 10.31 -4.48
CA VAL A 23 19.10 10.30 -4.08
C VAL A 23 18.31 10.03 -5.34
N ARG A 24 17.90 8.77 -5.55
CA ARG A 24 16.88 8.47 -6.52
C ARG A 24 15.61 9.14 -6.03
N THR A 25 15.21 10.22 -6.68
CA THR A 25 13.87 10.76 -6.53
C THR A 25 12.91 9.61 -6.83
N ALA A 26 12.10 9.24 -5.85
CA ALA A 26 11.02 8.29 -6.06
C ALA A 26 10.02 8.96 -6.98
N LEU A 27 10.18 8.77 -8.29
CA LEU A 27 9.22 9.22 -9.28
C LEU A 27 7.93 8.40 -9.03
N ALA A 28 6.80 9.10 -8.99
CA ALA A 28 5.49 8.45 -8.96
C ALA A 28 5.41 7.47 -10.14
N ALA A 29 4.86 6.26 -9.89
CA ALA A 29 4.78 5.24 -10.92
C ALA A 29 3.95 5.72 -12.11
N SER A 30 4.34 5.34 -13.32
CA SER A 30 3.59 5.65 -14.54
C SER A 30 2.27 4.88 -14.59
N ALA A 31 1.31 5.38 -15.39
CA ALA A 31 0.04 4.67 -15.63
C ALA A 31 0.26 3.23 -16.10
N ALA A 32 1.25 3.00 -16.97
CA ALA A 32 1.56 1.67 -17.49
C ALA A 32 2.08 0.72 -16.41
N GLU A 33 2.94 1.21 -15.52
CA GLU A 33 3.46 0.44 -14.38
C GLU A 33 2.36 0.10 -13.40
N ILE A 34 1.52 1.07 -12.99
CA ILE A 34 0.38 0.83 -12.09
C ILE A 34 -0.57 -0.20 -12.69
N ASN A 35 -0.88 -0.10 -13.99
CA ASN A 35 -1.76 -1.05 -14.68
C ASN A 35 -1.18 -2.47 -14.68
N ARG A 36 0.09 -2.62 -15.04
CA ARG A 36 0.79 -3.90 -15.06
C ARG A 36 0.76 -4.55 -13.68
N ASP A 37 1.13 -3.77 -12.66
CA ASP A 37 1.28 -4.28 -11.30
C ASP A 37 -0.07 -4.58 -10.66
N ALA A 38 -1.10 -3.75 -10.90
CA ALA A 38 -2.48 -4.01 -10.47
C ALA A 38 -3.07 -5.28 -11.12
N ASN A 39 -2.83 -5.48 -12.43
CA ASN A 39 -3.27 -6.69 -13.13
C ASN A 39 -2.59 -7.94 -12.58
N SER A 40 -1.28 -7.89 -12.38
CA SER A 40 -0.48 -8.97 -11.83
C SER A 40 -0.93 -9.31 -10.40
N ALA A 41 -1.15 -8.29 -9.57
CA ALA A 41 -1.60 -8.45 -8.19
C ALA A 41 -2.99 -9.09 -8.11
N LEU A 42 -3.95 -8.62 -8.93
CA LEU A 42 -5.31 -9.17 -8.96
C LEU A 42 -5.31 -10.61 -9.48
N ALA A 43 -4.55 -10.92 -10.52
CA ALA A 43 -4.41 -12.27 -11.04
C ALA A 43 -3.84 -13.23 -9.98
N LYS A 44 -2.81 -12.80 -9.26
CA LYS A 44 -2.22 -13.56 -8.17
C LYS A 44 -3.20 -13.76 -7.02
N LEU A 45 -3.93 -12.72 -6.62
CA LEU A 45 -4.98 -12.81 -5.59
C LEU A 45 -6.02 -13.88 -5.97
N TYR A 46 -6.48 -13.90 -7.21
CA TYR A 46 -7.43 -14.89 -7.71
C TYR A 46 -6.87 -16.33 -7.79
N GLN A 47 -5.57 -16.47 -7.97
CA GLN A 47 -4.91 -17.78 -7.94
C GLN A 47 -4.75 -18.31 -6.52
N THR A 48 -4.31 -17.46 -5.59
CA THR A 48 -4.06 -17.85 -4.20
C THR A 48 -5.34 -17.94 -3.37
N HIS A 49 -6.35 -17.14 -3.72
CA HIS A 49 -7.65 -17.05 -3.01
C HIS A 49 -8.82 -17.11 -4.02
N PRO A 50 -9.15 -18.31 -4.55
CA PRO A 50 -10.16 -18.46 -5.61
C PRO A 50 -11.53 -17.90 -5.26
N ASP A 51 -11.91 -17.86 -3.97
CA ASP A 51 -13.19 -17.32 -3.53
C ASP A 51 -13.31 -15.80 -3.79
N THR A 52 -12.19 -15.09 -3.89
CA THR A 52 -12.18 -13.66 -4.25
C THR A 52 -12.62 -13.42 -5.69
N LYS A 53 -12.59 -14.44 -6.57
CA LYS A 53 -13.17 -14.35 -7.92
C LYS A 53 -14.68 -14.13 -7.88
N LYS A 54 -15.37 -14.67 -6.88
CA LYS A 54 -16.81 -14.47 -6.70
C LYS A 54 -17.11 -13.01 -6.37
N LEU A 55 -16.27 -12.38 -5.52
CA LEU A 55 -16.36 -10.93 -5.27
C LEU A 55 -16.14 -10.14 -6.56
N GLY A 56 -15.07 -10.47 -7.30
CA GLY A 56 -14.74 -9.79 -8.55
C GLY A 56 -15.83 -9.90 -9.62
N ALA A 57 -16.50 -11.03 -9.70
CA ALA A 57 -17.60 -11.25 -10.66
C ALA A 57 -18.85 -10.41 -10.35
N GLN A 58 -19.08 -10.06 -9.09
CA GLN A 58 -20.25 -9.28 -8.63
C GLN A 58 -19.92 -7.79 -8.47
N ALA A 59 -18.65 -7.43 -8.32
CA ALA A 59 -18.23 -6.07 -8.06
C ALA A 59 -18.50 -5.14 -9.25
N LYS A 60 -19.03 -3.94 -8.98
CA LYS A 60 -19.20 -2.84 -9.93
C LYS A 60 -17.86 -2.19 -10.31
N GLY A 61 -16.87 -2.30 -9.42
CA GLY A 61 -15.51 -1.88 -9.64
C GLY A 61 -14.57 -2.48 -8.61
N ILE A 62 -13.30 -2.61 -8.98
CA ILE A 62 -12.25 -3.15 -8.11
C ILE A 62 -11.09 -2.15 -8.11
N LEU A 63 -10.79 -1.57 -6.95
CA LEU A 63 -9.62 -0.72 -6.77
C LEU A 63 -8.50 -1.55 -6.16
N ILE A 64 -7.42 -1.72 -6.92
CA ILE A 64 -6.28 -2.57 -6.55
C ILE A 64 -5.08 -1.69 -6.25
N PHE A 65 -4.53 -1.81 -5.05
CA PHE A 65 -3.23 -1.29 -4.65
C PHE A 65 -2.26 -2.47 -4.59
N PRO A 66 -1.40 -2.67 -5.59
CA PRO A 66 -0.50 -3.84 -5.66
C PRO A 66 0.53 -3.86 -4.53
N SER A 67 0.96 -2.69 -4.10
CA SER A 67 1.90 -2.54 -2.99
C SER A 67 1.63 -1.23 -2.25
N ILE A 68 1.48 -1.36 -0.94
CA ILE A 68 1.40 -0.25 0.00
C ILE A 68 2.57 -0.41 0.94
N TYR A 69 3.32 0.66 1.10
CA TYR A 69 4.46 0.73 2.01
C TYR A 69 4.04 1.47 3.28
N LYS A 70 4.25 0.84 4.41
CA LYS A 70 4.04 1.40 5.73
C LYS A 70 5.36 1.36 6.49
N ALA A 71 5.79 2.48 7.03
CA ALA A 71 6.98 2.55 7.86
C ALA A 71 6.78 3.58 8.97
N GLY A 72 7.47 3.37 10.11
CA GLY A 72 7.43 4.30 11.22
C GLY A 72 8.09 3.81 12.48
N PHE A 73 8.32 4.78 13.38
CA PHE A 73 8.72 4.59 14.76
C PHE A 73 7.99 5.65 15.58
N MET A 74 7.07 5.26 16.45
CA MET A 74 6.12 6.13 17.18
C MET A 74 5.17 6.92 16.26
N PHE A 75 5.64 7.47 15.16
CA PHE A 75 4.86 8.03 14.05
C PHE A 75 5.06 7.14 12.83
N GLY A 76 3.99 6.80 12.15
CA GLY A 76 4.03 6.00 10.95
C GLY A 76 3.37 6.71 9.78
N ALA A 77 3.87 6.43 8.58
CA ALA A 77 3.26 6.85 7.34
C ALA A 77 3.01 5.64 6.44
N GLN A 78 1.95 5.71 5.66
CA GLN A 78 1.57 4.71 4.67
C GLN A 78 1.32 5.40 3.34
N TYR A 79 1.81 4.79 2.26
CA TYR A 79 1.59 5.25 0.89
C TYR A 79 1.50 4.09 -0.10
N GLY A 80 0.62 4.21 -1.08
CA GLY A 80 0.51 3.30 -2.20
C GLY A 80 -0.23 3.92 -3.37
N GLU A 81 0.03 3.44 -4.58
CA GLU A 81 -0.69 3.80 -5.80
C GLU A 81 -1.43 2.58 -6.35
N GLY A 82 -2.60 2.82 -6.93
CA GLY A 82 -3.47 1.76 -7.42
C GLY A 82 -4.32 2.16 -8.61
N ALA A 83 -4.96 1.17 -9.21
CA ALA A 83 -5.84 1.32 -10.36
C ALA A 83 -7.26 0.84 -10.05
N LEU A 84 -8.25 1.64 -10.43
CA LEU A 84 -9.66 1.25 -10.43
C LEU A 84 -10.00 0.56 -11.75
N ARG A 85 -10.52 -0.65 -11.63
CA ARG A 85 -10.97 -1.45 -12.75
C ARG A 85 -12.49 -1.60 -12.76
N LYS A 86 -13.08 -1.44 -13.95
CA LYS A 86 -14.45 -1.87 -14.26
C LYS A 86 -14.38 -2.93 -15.35
N GLY A 87 -14.67 -4.16 -15.01
CA GLY A 87 -14.37 -5.30 -15.87
C GLY A 87 -12.87 -5.37 -16.23
N ASN A 88 -12.56 -5.40 -17.53
CA ASN A 88 -11.20 -5.50 -18.02
C ASN A 88 -10.52 -4.13 -18.29
N LYS A 89 -11.18 -3.01 -18.00
CA LYS A 89 -10.67 -1.67 -18.28
C LYS A 89 -10.26 -0.95 -17.00
N THR A 90 -9.11 -0.26 -17.03
CA THR A 90 -8.76 0.72 -16.01
C THR A 90 -9.51 2.02 -16.30
N VAL A 91 -10.21 2.55 -15.30
CA VAL A 91 -11.04 3.75 -15.42
C VAL A 91 -10.55 4.91 -14.55
N GLY A 92 -9.53 4.70 -13.73
CA GLY A 92 -8.92 5.73 -12.91
C GLY A 92 -7.73 5.22 -12.11
N TYR A 93 -6.93 6.16 -11.63
CA TYR A 93 -5.79 5.91 -10.77
C TYR A 93 -6.01 6.62 -9.44
N TYR A 94 -5.53 6.00 -8.38
CA TYR A 94 -5.73 6.49 -7.02
C TYR A 94 -4.46 6.30 -6.21
N ASN A 95 -4.24 7.16 -5.24
CA ASN A 95 -3.29 6.91 -4.17
C ASN A 95 -4.02 6.64 -2.86
N THR A 96 -3.33 6.00 -1.93
CA THR A 96 -3.75 5.87 -0.54
C THR A 96 -2.67 6.41 0.36
N VAL A 97 -3.07 7.23 1.33
CA VAL A 97 -2.20 7.79 2.35
C VAL A 97 -2.83 7.58 3.72
N ALA A 98 -2.00 7.27 4.71
CA ALA A 98 -2.40 7.30 6.11
C ALA A 98 -1.23 7.76 6.97
N ALA A 99 -1.55 8.45 8.05
CA ALA A 99 -0.63 8.72 9.15
C ALA A 99 -1.12 7.94 10.38
N SER A 100 -0.20 7.42 11.15
CA SER A 100 -0.52 6.73 12.40
C SER A 100 0.40 7.21 13.50
N TYR A 101 -0.15 7.25 14.72
CA TYR A 101 0.59 7.56 15.94
C TYR A 101 0.39 6.40 16.91
N GLY A 102 1.48 5.94 17.54
CA GLY A 102 1.42 4.87 18.53
C GLY A 102 2.72 4.08 18.60
N PHE A 103 2.75 3.12 19.52
CA PHE A 103 3.88 2.20 19.66
C PHE A 103 3.93 1.24 18.49
N GLN A 104 4.59 1.65 17.42
CA GLN A 104 4.86 0.83 16.26
C GLN A 104 6.26 1.13 15.73
N ALA A 105 7.06 0.09 15.55
CA ALA A 105 8.38 0.22 14.94
C ALA A 105 8.52 -0.81 13.83
N GLY A 106 9.05 -0.38 12.69
CA GLY A 106 9.32 -1.28 11.59
C GLY A 106 8.87 -0.77 10.22
N ALA A 107 8.96 -1.66 9.26
CA ALA A 107 8.50 -1.44 7.90
C ALA A 107 7.70 -2.66 7.44
N GLN A 108 6.65 -2.41 6.68
CA GLN A 108 5.78 -3.43 6.12
C GLN A 108 5.39 -3.04 4.69
N ALA A 109 5.28 -4.04 3.83
CA ALA A 109 4.68 -3.90 2.52
C ALA A 109 3.52 -4.90 2.40
N PHE A 110 2.40 -4.46 1.84
CA PHE A 110 1.23 -5.29 1.57
C PHE A 110 0.44 -4.73 0.40
N GLY A 111 -0.37 -5.56 -0.23
CA GLY A 111 -1.36 -5.11 -1.20
C GLY A 111 -2.76 -5.20 -0.60
N TYR A 112 -3.70 -4.43 -1.15
CA TYR A 112 -5.11 -4.69 -0.93
C TYR A 112 -5.97 -4.40 -2.15
N ALA A 113 -7.10 -5.08 -2.24
CA ALA A 113 -8.11 -4.87 -3.25
C ALA A 113 -9.44 -4.52 -2.58
N LEU A 114 -10.06 -3.43 -3.01
CA LEU A 114 -11.39 -3.00 -2.60
C LEU A 114 -12.38 -3.41 -3.69
N PHE A 115 -13.30 -4.29 -3.35
CA PHE A 115 -14.39 -4.74 -4.21
C PHE A 115 -15.65 -3.94 -3.88
N PHE A 116 -16.05 -3.05 -4.76
CA PHE A 116 -17.25 -2.21 -4.62
C PHE A 116 -18.44 -2.97 -5.15
N MET A 117 -19.40 -3.34 -4.28
CA MET A 117 -20.50 -4.23 -4.62
C MET A 117 -21.69 -3.50 -5.24
N ASN A 118 -21.78 -2.18 -5.06
CA ASN A 118 -22.85 -1.36 -5.62
C ASN A 118 -22.31 -0.03 -6.17
N ASP A 119 -23.14 0.62 -7.01
CA ASP A 119 -22.75 1.87 -7.67
C ASP A 119 -22.65 3.06 -6.69
N ALA A 120 -23.40 3.06 -5.60
CA ALA A 120 -23.35 4.12 -4.60
C ALA A 120 -22.00 4.13 -3.87
N ALA A 121 -21.51 2.94 -3.47
CA ALA A 121 -20.21 2.79 -2.86
C ALA A 121 -19.08 3.15 -3.84
N LEU A 122 -19.21 2.77 -5.10
CA LEU A 122 -18.25 3.11 -6.13
C LEU A 122 -18.19 4.61 -6.43
N ALA A 123 -19.36 5.27 -6.51
CA ALA A 123 -19.45 6.71 -6.70
C ALA A 123 -18.86 7.51 -5.54
N TYR A 124 -18.79 6.91 -4.36
CA TYR A 124 -18.16 7.54 -3.19
C TYR A 124 -16.66 7.81 -3.38
N LEU A 125 -15.97 7.04 -4.23
CA LEU A 125 -14.56 7.30 -4.59
C LEU A 125 -14.34 8.64 -5.29
N ASP A 126 -15.32 9.12 -6.03
CA ASP A 126 -15.21 10.34 -6.84
C ASP A 126 -15.60 11.60 -6.05
N LYS A 127 -15.90 11.49 -4.76
CA LYS A 127 -16.15 12.66 -3.90
C LYS A 127 -14.87 13.49 -3.78
N THR A 128 -15.03 14.82 -3.81
CA THR A 128 -13.95 15.81 -3.87
C THR A 128 -12.94 15.72 -2.72
N GLU A 129 -13.37 15.24 -1.57
CA GLU A 129 -12.51 15.09 -0.38
C GLU A 129 -11.79 13.73 -0.32
N GLY A 130 -12.01 12.86 -1.31
CA GLY A 130 -11.49 11.50 -1.33
C GLY A 130 -12.32 10.51 -0.49
N PHE A 131 -12.02 9.25 -0.65
CA PHE A 131 -12.64 8.16 0.10
C PHE A 131 -11.82 7.88 1.37
N GLU A 132 -12.43 8.06 2.52
CA GLU A 132 -11.81 7.75 3.81
C GLU A 132 -12.35 6.41 4.32
N ILE A 133 -11.43 5.46 4.57
CA ILE A 133 -11.79 4.15 5.09
C ILE A 133 -12.19 4.30 6.58
N GLY A 134 -13.44 3.93 6.86
CA GLY A 134 -14.03 4.07 8.20
C GLY A 134 -15.08 5.17 8.31
N SER A 135 -15.21 6.05 7.30
CA SER A 135 -16.31 6.99 7.17
C SER A 135 -16.97 6.84 5.79
N GLY A 136 -18.24 6.47 5.72
CA GLY A 136 -18.95 6.29 4.47
C GLY A 136 -19.52 4.88 4.30
N PRO A 137 -19.42 4.25 3.10
CA PRO A 137 -19.95 2.92 2.84
C PRO A 137 -19.43 1.86 3.82
N SER A 138 -20.23 0.85 4.09
CA SER A 138 -19.83 -0.25 4.96
C SER A 138 -18.66 -1.04 4.35
N ILE A 139 -17.58 -1.25 5.12
CA ILE A 139 -16.39 -1.97 4.65
C ILE A 139 -16.12 -3.15 5.58
N VAL A 140 -15.98 -4.33 4.99
CA VAL A 140 -15.46 -5.52 5.68
C VAL A 140 -14.04 -5.79 5.20
N VAL A 141 -13.12 -5.86 6.15
CA VAL A 141 -11.72 -6.21 5.88
C VAL A 141 -11.54 -7.72 6.04
N LEU A 142 -11.06 -8.34 5.00
CA LEU A 142 -10.78 -9.77 4.92
C LEU A 142 -9.26 -9.95 4.84
N ASP A 143 -8.71 -10.69 5.77
CA ASP A 143 -7.38 -11.27 5.63
C ASP A 143 -7.44 -12.55 4.78
N GLU A 144 -6.27 -13.06 4.41
CA GLU A 144 -6.17 -14.27 3.59
C GLU A 144 -6.90 -15.49 4.18
N GLY A 145 -7.05 -15.58 5.49
CA GLY A 145 -7.77 -16.66 6.17
C GLY A 145 -9.29 -16.52 6.11
N LYS A 146 -9.80 -15.30 6.29
CA LYS A 146 -11.24 -15.02 6.30
C LYS A 146 -11.87 -15.06 4.91
N ALA A 147 -11.10 -14.75 3.87
CA ALA A 147 -11.58 -14.83 2.50
C ALA A 147 -12.04 -16.24 2.10
N LYS A 148 -11.50 -17.30 2.74
CA LYS A 148 -11.87 -18.70 2.48
C LYS A 148 -13.26 -19.09 3.01
N THR A 149 -13.82 -18.36 3.94
CA THR A 149 -15.10 -18.71 4.61
C THR A 149 -16.31 -17.97 4.04
N MET A 150 -16.12 -17.16 3.00
CA MET A 150 -17.20 -16.37 2.40
C MET A 150 -18.10 -17.24 1.53
N THR A 151 -19.38 -17.25 1.84
CA THR A 151 -20.43 -17.84 0.99
C THR A 151 -21.17 -16.74 0.24
N SER A 152 -21.77 -17.07 -0.90
CA SER A 152 -22.54 -16.13 -1.73
C SER A 152 -23.72 -15.47 -0.99
N THR A 153 -24.20 -16.07 0.10
CA THR A 153 -25.29 -15.57 0.93
C THR A 153 -24.86 -14.52 1.97
N THR A 154 -23.56 -14.32 2.16
CA THR A 154 -23.02 -13.36 3.16
C THR A 154 -22.53 -12.05 2.55
N LEU A 155 -22.68 -11.84 1.23
CA LEU A 155 -22.24 -10.64 0.52
C LEU A 155 -23.28 -9.50 0.65
N SER A 156 -23.42 -8.96 1.86
CA SER A 156 -24.38 -7.88 2.18
C SER A 156 -23.73 -6.51 2.41
N GLN A 157 -22.39 -6.41 2.28
CA GLN A 157 -21.67 -5.17 2.53
C GLN A 157 -21.43 -4.38 1.24
N ASP A 158 -21.26 -3.08 1.38
CA ASP A 158 -21.01 -2.19 0.24
C ASP A 158 -19.64 -2.41 -0.38
N VAL A 159 -18.62 -2.66 0.46
CA VAL A 159 -17.22 -2.84 0.06
C VAL A 159 -16.58 -3.99 0.82
N TYR A 160 -15.85 -4.83 0.10
CA TYR A 160 -14.96 -5.84 0.68
C TYR A 160 -13.50 -5.46 0.41
N ALA A 161 -12.72 -5.32 1.46
CA ALA A 161 -11.29 -5.06 1.38
C ALA A 161 -10.53 -6.36 1.64
N VAL A 162 -9.80 -6.87 0.67
CA VAL A 162 -8.97 -8.07 0.80
C VAL A 162 -7.50 -7.65 0.87
N ILE A 163 -6.84 -7.98 1.97
CA ILE A 163 -5.41 -7.73 2.18
C ILE A 163 -4.62 -8.96 1.74
N PHE A 164 -3.52 -8.75 1.02
CA PHE A 164 -2.71 -9.83 0.47
C PHE A 164 -1.22 -9.48 0.37
N ASN A 165 -0.37 -10.46 0.14
CA ASN A 165 1.08 -10.31 -0.05
C ASN A 165 1.80 -9.55 1.08
N GLN A 166 1.42 -9.79 2.32
CA GLN A 166 2.05 -9.13 3.47
C GLN A 166 3.51 -9.54 3.63
N LYS A 167 4.40 -8.55 3.78
CA LYS A 167 5.83 -8.73 4.04
C LYS A 167 6.32 -7.71 5.05
N GLY A 168 7.27 -8.11 5.89
CA GLY A 168 7.88 -7.25 6.92
C GLY A 168 7.29 -7.47 8.30
N LEU A 169 7.89 -6.81 9.29
CA LEU A 169 7.54 -6.92 10.70
C LEU A 169 6.98 -5.57 11.16
N MET A 170 5.67 -5.45 11.20
CA MET A 170 4.98 -4.35 11.87
C MET A 170 3.66 -4.87 12.44
N GLY A 171 3.40 -4.61 13.70
CA GLY A 171 2.13 -4.93 14.34
C GLY A 171 1.01 -4.05 13.81
N GLY A 172 -0.14 -4.67 13.51
CA GLY A 172 -1.38 -3.97 13.17
C GLY A 172 -1.57 -3.63 11.69
N LEU A 173 -2.58 -4.24 11.09
CA LEU A 173 -3.10 -3.91 9.76
C LEU A 173 -4.34 -3.02 9.95
N GLY A 174 -4.12 -1.74 10.23
CA GLY A 174 -5.21 -0.77 10.23
C GLY A 174 -5.37 -0.17 8.84
N LEU A 175 -6.50 -0.41 8.19
CA LEU A 175 -6.92 0.38 7.02
C LEU A 175 -7.70 1.64 7.43
N GLN A 176 -8.17 1.69 8.67
CA GLN A 176 -8.91 2.83 9.20
C GLN A 176 -8.05 4.10 9.18
N GLY A 177 -8.66 5.22 8.81
CA GLY A 177 -7.96 6.50 8.67
C GLY A 177 -7.11 6.64 7.42
N SER A 178 -7.17 5.65 6.51
CA SER A 178 -6.54 5.79 5.20
C SER A 178 -7.41 6.61 4.28
N LYS A 179 -6.84 7.66 3.70
CA LYS A 179 -7.49 8.49 2.68
C LYS A 179 -7.07 8.01 1.30
N ILE A 180 -8.06 7.73 0.46
CA ILE A 180 -7.88 7.35 -0.94
C ILE A 180 -8.30 8.53 -1.81
N SER A 181 -7.40 8.99 -2.67
CA SER A 181 -7.64 10.14 -3.54
C SER A 181 -7.34 9.81 -4.99
N LYS A 182 -8.14 10.35 -5.90
CA LYS A 182 -7.92 10.20 -7.35
C LYS A 182 -6.68 10.98 -7.78
N VAL A 183 -5.88 10.39 -8.66
CA VAL A 183 -4.68 11.01 -9.22
C VAL A 183 -4.73 10.99 -10.74
N GLN A 184 -4.15 12.02 -11.36
CA GLN A 184 -3.96 12.06 -12.81
C GLN A 184 -2.67 11.29 -13.17
N LYS A 185 -2.74 10.47 -14.21
CA LYS A 185 -1.61 9.67 -14.73
C LYS A 185 -1.59 9.70 -16.25
#